data_f7c547b9fa976386409d781823537dff
#
_entry.id   f7c547b9fa976386409d781823537dff
#
_cell.length_a   1.000
_cell.length_b   1.000
_cell.length_c   1.000
_cell.angle_alpha   90.00
_cell.angle_beta   90.00
_cell.angle_gamma   90.00
#
_symmetry.space_group_name_H-M   'P 1'
#
loop_
_entity.id
_entity.type
_entity.pdbx_description
1 polymer ?
#
loop_
_entity_poly.entity_id
_entity_poly.type
_entity_poly.pdbx_seq_one_letter_code
_entity_poly.pdbx_strand_id
1 'polypeptide(L)'
;ILKRFGNKTEAKKVAQNANVKTVPSVLVSKENIKSVQKEVDNIGYPVIVKASWGGGGRGMRVVKSSSELLDQISLAQSESKKAFGKDDVFIEKFLEDAAHIEVQILGDKHGNVVHLYERDCSLQRRHQKIIERAPAHFLDETIRQKICNAAINIGKHVNYFGAGTVEFLLDKKT
;
A
#
# COMPACT_ATOMS: atom_id res chain seq x y z
N ILE A 1 16.93 -3.85 4.91
CA ILE A 1 15.48 -4.12 4.97
C ILE A 1 14.71 -2.80 5.12
N LEU A 2 14.87 -2.03 6.20
CA LEU A 2 14.11 -0.80 6.49
C LEU A 2 14.14 0.22 5.32
N LYS A 3 15.28 0.44 4.68
CA LYS A 3 15.40 1.36 3.53
C LYS A 3 14.55 0.91 2.33
N ARG A 4 14.40 -0.41 2.09
CA ARG A 4 13.56 -0.95 1.00
C ARG A 4 12.08 -0.76 1.30
N PHE A 5 11.64 -1.00 2.52
CA PHE A 5 10.24 -0.84 2.92
C PHE A 5 9.82 0.61 3.15
N GLY A 6 10.77 1.54 3.30
CA GLY A 6 10.48 2.97 3.28
C GLY A 6 10.01 3.50 1.91
N ASN A 7 10.25 2.73 0.84
CA ASN A 7 9.73 3.00 -0.50
C ASN A 7 8.55 2.06 -0.80
N LYS A 8 7.34 2.63 -0.95
CA LYS A 8 6.10 1.86 -1.16
C LYS A 8 6.13 1.01 -2.42
N THR A 9 6.79 1.48 -3.48
CA THR A 9 6.86 0.75 -4.74
C THR A 9 7.78 -0.46 -4.64
N GLU A 10 8.88 -0.35 -3.90
CA GLU A 10 9.75 -1.49 -3.61
C GLU A 10 9.07 -2.49 -2.67
N ALA A 11 8.33 -2.02 -1.67
CA ALA A 11 7.54 -2.89 -0.80
C ALA A 11 6.51 -3.71 -1.58
N LYS A 12 5.84 -3.10 -2.58
CA LYS A 12 4.90 -3.83 -3.47
C LYS A 12 5.60 -4.89 -4.31
N LYS A 13 6.77 -4.60 -4.88
CA LYS A 13 7.56 -5.60 -5.63
C LYS A 13 7.93 -6.79 -4.74
N VAL A 14 8.32 -6.52 -3.50
CA VAL A 14 8.62 -7.58 -2.52
C VAL A 14 7.38 -8.45 -2.27
N ALA A 15 6.20 -7.84 -2.08
CA ALA A 15 4.97 -8.59 -1.88
C ALA A 15 4.62 -9.46 -3.10
N GLN A 16 4.74 -8.92 -4.32
CA GLN A 16 4.53 -9.66 -5.56
C GLN A 16 5.49 -10.84 -5.70
N ASN A 17 6.78 -10.64 -5.41
CA ASN A 17 7.79 -11.69 -5.43
C ASN A 17 7.55 -12.78 -4.37
N ALA A 18 6.86 -12.43 -3.28
CA ALA A 18 6.39 -13.37 -2.26
C ALA A 18 5.04 -14.03 -2.62
N ASN A 19 4.56 -13.89 -3.87
CA ASN A 19 3.26 -14.37 -4.36
C ASN A 19 2.06 -13.80 -3.59
N VAL A 20 2.17 -12.58 -3.08
CA VAL A 20 1.06 -11.87 -2.43
C VAL A 20 0.44 -10.88 -3.40
N LYS A 21 -0.89 -10.95 -3.55
CA LYS A 21 -1.62 -10.00 -4.39
C LYS A 21 -1.45 -8.58 -3.88
N THR A 22 -1.22 -7.66 -4.80
CA THR A 22 -1.14 -6.22 -4.51
C THR A 22 -2.21 -5.48 -5.29
N VAL A 23 -2.61 -4.32 -4.79
CA VAL A 23 -3.50 -3.42 -5.53
C VAL A 23 -2.85 -3.05 -6.86
N PRO A 24 -3.56 -3.13 -8.01
CA PRO A 24 -3.02 -2.75 -9.32
C PRO A 24 -2.43 -1.33 -9.30
N SER A 25 -1.26 -1.15 -9.87
CA SER A 25 -0.57 0.15 -9.81
C SER A 25 0.37 0.39 -10.98
N VAL A 26 0.58 1.66 -11.31
CA VAL A 26 1.50 2.16 -12.32
C VAL A 26 2.52 3.09 -11.68
N LEU A 27 3.80 2.89 -11.97
CA LEU A 27 4.84 3.83 -11.59
C LEU A 27 4.85 5.00 -12.58
N VAL A 28 5.01 6.21 -12.04
CA VAL A 28 5.16 7.40 -12.87
C VAL A 28 6.64 7.74 -12.98
N SER A 29 7.14 7.78 -14.22
CA SER A 29 8.50 8.20 -14.54
C SER A 29 8.47 9.22 -15.69
N LYS A 30 9.60 9.87 -15.92
CA LYS A 30 9.73 10.79 -17.05
C LYS A 30 9.59 10.05 -18.39
N GLU A 31 10.03 8.80 -18.43
CA GLU A 31 10.02 7.97 -19.63
C GLU A 31 8.60 7.53 -20.01
N ASN A 32 7.74 7.27 -19.01
CA ASN A 32 6.39 6.75 -19.25
C ASN A 32 5.26 7.79 -19.11
N ILE A 33 5.58 9.05 -18.86
CA ILE A 33 4.56 10.09 -18.63
C ILE A 33 3.54 10.20 -19.80
N LYS A 34 3.99 9.92 -21.02
CA LYS A 34 3.14 9.94 -22.22
C LYS A 34 2.24 8.69 -22.35
N SER A 35 2.65 7.56 -21.77
CA SER A 35 1.91 6.30 -21.82
C SER A 35 1.13 6.01 -20.53
N VAL A 36 1.45 6.72 -19.45
CA VAL A 36 0.86 6.48 -18.11
C VAL A 36 -0.66 6.50 -18.13
N GLN A 37 -1.25 7.39 -18.92
CA GLN A 37 -2.72 7.49 -19.05
C GLN A 37 -3.32 6.19 -19.55
N LYS A 38 -2.78 5.61 -20.62
CA LYS A 38 -3.24 4.33 -21.18
C LYS A 38 -3.10 3.17 -20.19
N GLU A 39 -2.01 3.16 -19.42
CA GLU A 39 -1.79 2.14 -18.39
C GLU A 39 -2.82 2.29 -17.25
N VAL A 40 -3.13 3.52 -16.83
CA VAL A 40 -4.15 3.82 -15.82
C VAL A 40 -5.56 3.54 -16.32
N ASP A 41 -5.86 3.81 -17.60
CA ASP A 41 -7.15 3.48 -18.21
C ASP A 41 -7.41 1.96 -18.15
N ASN A 42 -6.37 1.12 -18.28
CA ASN A 42 -6.48 -0.33 -18.10
C ASN A 42 -6.78 -0.75 -16.65
N ILE A 43 -6.28 0.02 -15.65
CA ILE A 43 -6.63 -0.20 -14.24
C ILE A 43 -8.08 0.21 -13.96
N GLY A 44 -8.56 1.23 -14.67
CA GLY A 44 -9.89 1.83 -14.53
C GLY A 44 -9.99 2.79 -13.34
N TYR A 45 -10.80 3.83 -13.51
CA TYR A 45 -11.05 4.83 -12.47
C TYR A 45 -12.11 4.36 -11.45
N PRO A 46 -12.15 4.94 -10.24
CA PRO A 46 -11.20 5.91 -9.71
C PRO A 46 -9.84 5.29 -9.37
N VAL A 47 -8.80 6.12 -9.43
CA VAL A 47 -7.44 5.78 -9.00
C VAL A 47 -6.94 6.79 -7.96
N ILE A 48 -5.85 6.48 -7.28
CA ILE A 48 -5.21 7.37 -6.32
C ILE A 48 -3.73 7.55 -6.67
N VAL A 49 -3.31 8.81 -6.79
CA VAL A 49 -1.89 9.17 -6.91
C VAL A 49 -1.30 9.25 -5.51
N LYS A 50 -0.14 8.64 -5.31
CA LYS A 50 0.56 8.58 -4.01
C LYS A 50 2.03 8.91 -4.17
N ALA A 51 2.61 9.63 -3.20
CA ALA A 51 4.06 9.76 -3.08
C ALA A 51 4.68 8.38 -2.77
N SER A 52 5.78 8.05 -3.46
CA SER A 52 6.51 6.79 -3.24
C SER A 52 7.24 6.77 -1.89
N TRP A 53 7.58 7.95 -1.37
CA TRP A 53 8.28 8.15 -0.11
C TRP A 53 7.41 8.85 0.92
N GLY A 54 7.68 8.59 2.20
CA GLY A 54 6.97 9.23 3.31
C GLY A 54 5.63 8.59 3.65
N GLY A 55 4.87 9.25 4.54
CA GLY A 55 3.60 8.75 5.09
C GLY A 55 2.64 9.90 5.46
N GLY A 56 1.58 9.56 6.22
CA GLY A 56 0.62 10.55 6.73
C GLY A 56 -0.31 11.15 5.66
N GLY A 57 -0.48 10.47 4.52
CA GLY A 57 -1.42 10.90 3.47
C GLY A 57 -1.00 12.12 2.65
N ARG A 58 0.20 12.65 2.85
CA ARG A 58 0.70 13.79 2.08
C ARG A 58 0.95 13.39 0.63
N GLY A 59 0.54 14.24 -0.31
CA GLY A 59 0.66 13.99 -1.76
C GLY A 59 -0.27 12.90 -2.27
N MET A 60 -1.33 12.54 -1.52
CA MET A 60 -2.36 11.60 -1.95
C MET A 60 -3.53 12.35 -2.59
N ARG A 61 -3.92 11.92 -3.82
CA ARG A 61 -5.00 12.54 -4.59
C ARG A 61 -5.82 11.47 -5.30
N VAL A 62 -7.13 11.48 -5.06
CA VAL A 62 -8.07 10.62 -5.79
C VAL A 62 -8.38 11.29 -7.13
N VAL A 63 -8.28 10.50 -8.19
CA VAL A 63 -8.55 10.91 -9.58
C VAL A 63 -9.72 10.08 -10.09
N LYS A 64 -10.78 10.75 -10.52
CA LYS A 64 -12.02 10.11 -10.93
C LYS A 64 -12.13 9.91 -12.43
N SER A 65 -11.35 10.66 -13.21
CA SER A 65 -11.41 10.63 -14.67
C SER A 65 -10.04 10.79 -15.31
N SER A 66 -9.91 10.31 -16.53
CA SER A 66 -8.70 10.40 -17.33
C SER A 66 -8.27 11.86 -17.61
N SER A 67 -9.25 12.78 -17.73
CA SER A 67 -8.99 14.19 -18.02
C SER A 67 -8.25 14.92 -16.90
N GLU A 68 -8.38 14.46 -15.65
CA GLU A 68 -7.74 15.09 -14.49
C GLU A 68 -6.34 14.51 -14.20
N LEU A 69 -6.01 13.36 -14.78
CA LEU A 69 -4.90 12.52 -14.33
C LEU A 69 -3.55 13.25 -14.33
N LEU A 70 -3.19 13.88 -15.45
CA LEU A 70 -1.87 14.53 -15.61
C LEU A 70 -1.69 15.72 -14.67
N ASP A 71 -2.75 16.52 -14.48
CA ASP A 71 -2.72 17.64 -13.55
C ASP A 71 -2.55 17.17 -12.11
N GLN A 72 -3.28 16.11 -11.71
CA GLN A 72 -3.16 15.55 -10.37
C GLN A 72 -1.80 14.90 -10.11
N ILE A 73 -1.18 14.28 -11.13
CA ILE A 73 0.21 13.79 -11.06
C ILE A 73 1.16 14.96 -10.77
N SER A 74 1.08 16.04 -11.55
CA SER A 74 1.96 17.19 -11.42
C SER A 74 1.86 17.86 -10.04
N LEU A 75 0.63 17.99 -9.53
CA LEU A 75 0.38 18.52 -8.19
C LEU A 75 0.96 17.61 -7.11
N ALA A 76 0.75 16.28 -7.22
CA ALA A 76 1.27 15.31 -6.25
C ALA A 76 2.81 15.28 -6.25
N GLN A 77 3.45 15.39 -7.42
CA GLN A 77 4.91 15.48 -7.55
C GLN A 77 5.45 16.74 -6.88
N SER A 78 4.82 17.90 -7.11
CA SER A 78 5.21 19.16 -6.45
C SER A 78 5.11 19.09 -4.94
N GLU A 79 4.01 18.53 -4.41
CA GLU A 79 3.83 18.35 -2.96
C GLU A 79 4.84 17.35 -2.38
N SER A 80 5.07 16.23 -3.06
CA SER A 80 6.04 15.22 -2.65
C SER A 80 7.45 15.81 -2.57
N LYS A 81 7.85 16.60 -3.57
CA LYS A 81 9.13 17.28 -3.61
C LYS A 81 9.30 18.25 -2.45
N LYS A 82 8.26 19.05 -2.14
CA LYS A 82 8.29 19.99 -1.01
C LYS A 82 8.35 19.28 0.35
N ALA A 83 7.61 18.17 0.50
CA ALA A 83 7.48 17.47 1.77
C ALA A 83 8.65 16.50 2.05
N PHE A 84 9.20 15.84 1.02
CA PHE A 84 10.13 14.71 1.15
C PHE A 84 11.43 14.90 0.36
N GLY A 85 11.58 16.01 -0.39
CA GLY A 85 12.73 16.26 -1.26
C GLY A 85 12.77 15.42 -2.53
N LYS A 86 11.71 14.64 -2.81
CA LYS A 86 11.60 13.71 -3.95
C LYS A 86 10.24 13.84 -4.60
N ASP A 87 10.21 13.77 -5.93
CA ASP A 87 8.99 13.90 -6.74
C ASP A 87 8.46 12.54 -7.26
N ASP A 88 9.02 11.42 -6.78
CA ASP A 88 8.56 10.10 -7.17
C ASP A 88 7.12 9.86 -6.68
N VAL A 89 6.24 9.56 -7.62
CA VAL A 89 4.85 9.19 -7.34
C VAL A 89 4.47 7.91 -8.09
N PHE A 90 3.46 7.23 -7.61
CA PHE A 90 2.84 6.10 -8.28
C PHE A 90 1.32 6.21 -8.20
N ILE A 91 0.65 5.52 -9.09
CA ILE A 91 -0.80 5.50 -9.20
C ILE A 91 -1.29 4.12 -8.84
N GLU A 92 -2.37 4.05 -8.10
CA GLU A 92 -2.95 2.80 -7.60
C GLU A 92 -4.45 2.81 -7.83
N LYS A 93 -5.06 1.63 -8.07
CA LYS A 93 -6.53 1.51 -8.03
C LYS A 93 -7.03 2.04 -6.69
N PHE A 94 -8.00 2.94 -6.72
CA PHE A 94 -8.66 3.42 -5.52
C PHE A 94 -9.81 2.48 -5.15
N LEU A 95 -9.75 1.90 -3.98
CA LEU A 95 -10.79 1.07 -3.40
C LEU A 95 -11.65 1.95 -2.50
N GLU A 96 -12.87 2.29 -2.94
CA GLU A 96 -13.73 3.26 -2.25
C GLU A 96 -14.24 2.76 -0.90
N ASP A 97 -14.43 1.45 -0.77
CA ASP A 97 -15.00 0.81 0.42
C ASP A 97 -14.07 -0.30 0.94
N ALA A 98 -12.82 0.07 1.21
CA ALA A 98 -11.84 -0.85 1.73
C ALA A 98 -11.67 -0.71 3.24
N ALA A 99 -11.62 -1.85 3.94
CA ALA A 99 -11.12 -1.90 5.30
C ALA A 99 -9.59 -1.91 5.29
N HIS A 100 -9.00 -1.14 6.20
CA HIS A 100 -7.56 -1.14 6.45
C HIS A 100 -7.24 -2.14 7.54
N ILE A 101 -6.57 -3.23 7.17
CA ILE A 101 -6.16 -4.29 8.07
C ILE A 101 -4.64 -4.33 8.10
N GLU A 102 -4.06 -4.49 9.27
CA GLU A 102 -2.63 -4.72 9.40
C GLU A 102 -2.35 -5.98 10.22
N VAL A 103 -1.37 -6.76 9.79
CA VAL A 103 -0.90 -7.95 10.49
C VAL A 103 0.42 -7.65 11.18
N GLN A 104 0.48 -7.88 12.48
CA GLN A 104 1.74 -7.80 13.24
C GLN A 104 2.56 -9.05 12.97
N ILE A 105 3.81 -8.87 12.56
CA ILE A 105 4.78 -9.96 12.41
C ILE A 105 5.95 -9.78 13.37
N LEU A 106 6.56 -10.90 13.73
CA LEU A 106 7.79 -10.95 14.50
C LEU A 106 8.75 -11.98 13.86
N GLY A 107 9.96 -11.53 13.52
CA GLY A 107 11.00 -12.36 12.93
C GLY A 107 12.22 -12.48 13.86
N ASP A 108 12.83 -13.66 13.89
CA ASP A 108 14.08 -13.91 14.60
C ASP A 108 15.31 -13.90 13.66
N LYS A 109 16.49 -14.09 14.22
CA LYS A 109 17.77 -14.17 13.48
C LYS A 109 17.97 -15.51 12.74
N HIS A 110 17.09 -16.49 12.96
CA HIS A 110 17.19 -17.83 12.42
C HIS A 110 16.27 -18.04 11.22
N GLY A 111 15.55 -16.98 10.79
CA GLY A 111 14.62 -17.02 9.65
C GLY A 111 13.21 -17.46 10.02
N ASN A 112 12.91 -17.62 11.31
CA ASN A 112 11.53 -17.86 11.73
C ASN A 112 10.75 -16.55 11.71
N VAL A 113 9.54 -16.58 11.16
CA VAL A 113 8.60 -15.46 11.16
C VAL A 113 7.24 -15.97 11.60
N VAL A 114 6.67 -15.32 12.60
CA VAL A 114 5.32 -15.58 13.11
C VAL A 114 4.45 -14.34 12.97
N HIS A 115 3.14 -14.52 12.95
CA HIS A 115 2.19 -13.42 13.08
C HIS A 115 1.61 -13.36 14.50
N LEU A 116 1.20 -12.18 14.93
CA LEU A 116 0.49 -11.92 16.18
C LEU A 116 -0.92 -11.40 15.87
N TYR A 117 -1.56 -12.00 14.86
CA TYR A 117 -2.87 -11.64 14.33
C TYR A 117 -2.93 -10.22 13.75
N GLU A 118 -4.15 -9.79 13.44
CA GLU A 118 -4.44 -8.55 12.75
C GLU A 118 -5.08 -7.49 13.65
N ARG A 119 -5.00 -6.26 13.17
CA ARG A 119 -5.73 -5.09 13.68
C ARG A 119 -6.58 -4.49 12.58
N ASP A 120 -7.79 -4.05 12.91
CA ASP A 120 -8.61 -3.17 12.09
C ASP A 120 -8.19 -1.72 12.34
N CYS A 121 -7.65 -1.08 11.32
CA CYS A 121 -7.19 0.31 11.33
C CYS A 121 -8.06 1.20 10.43
N SER A 122 -9.30 0.81 10.16
CA SER A 122 -10.18 1.51 9.20
C SER A 122 -10.64 2.86 9.70
N LEU A 123 -10.70 3.09 11.03
CA LEU A 123 -11.10 4.37 11.58
C LEU A 123 -9.94 5.37 11.50
N GLN A 124 -9.97 6.17 10.45
CA GLN A 124 -8.92 7.12 10.11
C GLN A 124 -9.48 8.54 9.96
N ARG A 125 -8.64 9.54 10.22
CA ARG A 125 -8.91 10.94 9.90
C ARG A 125 -7.79 11.46 9.00
N ARG A 126 -8.13 11.89 7.79
CA ARG A 126 -7.16 12.38 6.79
C ARG A 126 -6.02 11.37 6.55
N HIS A 127 -6.36 10.08 6.42
CA HIS A 127 -5.43 8.95 6.25
C HIS A 127 -4.50 8.67 7.43
N GLN A 128 -4.83 9.18 8.62
CA GLN A 128 -4.13 8.87 9.86
C GLN A 128 -5.01 7.99 10.73
N LYS A 129 -4.47 6.88 11.22
CA LYS A 129 -5.14 5.95 12.13
C LYS A 129 -5.48 6.67 13.44
N ILE A 130 -6.74 6.58 13.88
CA ILE A 130 -7.23 7.17 15.12
C ILE A 130 -7.55 6.09 16.14
N ILE A 131 -8.20 5.01 15.70
CA ILE A 131 -8.52 3.85 16.56
C ILE A 131 -8.07 2.60 15.81
N GLU A 132 -7.37 1.74 16.54
CA GLU A 132 -6.98 0.41 16.10
C GLU A 132 -7.65 -0.60 17.01
N ARG A 133 -8.27 -1.63 16.43
CA ARG A 133 -8.97 -2.68 17.17
C ARG A 133 -8.39 -4.04 16.84
N ALA A 134 -8.14 -4.85 17.86
CA ALA A 134 -7.72 -6.24 17.71
C ALA A 134 -8.66 -7.15 18.52
N PRO A 135 -9.14 -8.24 17.92
CA PRO A 135 -9.08 -8.59 16.50
C PRO A 135 -10.04 -7.77 15.63
N ALA A 136 -9.91 -7.88 14.31
CA ALA A 136 -10.89 -7.33 13.37
C ALA A 136 -12.14 -8.23 13.35
N HIS A 137 -13.17 -7.86 14.11
CA HIS A 137 -14.34 -8.70 14.37
C HIS A 137 -15.17 -9.08 13.15
N PHE A 138 -15.11 -8.29 12.08
CA PHE A 138 -15.85 -8.54 10.83
C PHE A 138 -15.15 -9.52 9.88
N LEU A 139 -13.90 -9.94 10.18
CA LEU A 139 -13.18 -10.90 9.36
C LEU A 139 -13.63 -12.32 9.69
N ASP A 140 -14.00 -13.09 8.68
CA ASP A 140 -14.10 -14.52 8.82
C ASP A 140 -12.71 -15.18 8.98
N GLU A 141 -12.69 -16.39 9.54
CA GLU A 141 -11.44 -17.08 9.84
C GLU A 141 -10.63 -17.42 8.58
N THR A 142 -11.29 -17.68 7.45
CA THR A 142 -10.63 -18.01 6.19
C THR A 142 -9.86 -16.80 5.65
N ILE A 143 -10.47 -15.61 5.69
CA ILE A 143 -9.82 -14.36 5.27
C ILE A 143 -8.69 -14.02 6.23
N ARG A 144 -8.93 -14.15 7.56
CA ARG A 144 -7.90 -13.92 8.58
C ARG A 144 -6.66 -14.76 8.32
N GLN A 145 -6.81 -16.06 8.11
CA GLN A 145 -5.69 -16.96 7.83
C GLN A 145 -4.97 -16.60 6.53
N LYS A 146 -5.71 -16.22 5.49
CA LYS A 146 -5.10 -15.79 4.21
C LYS A 146 -4.20 -14.56 4.39
N ILE A 147 -4.67 -13.51 5.07
CA ILE A 147 -3.86 -12.29 5.27
C ILE A 147 -2.69 -12.53 6.22
N CYS A 148 -2.88 -13.30 7.30
CA CYS A 148 -1.81 -13.65 8.22
C CYS A 148 -0.71 -14.46 7.52
N ASN A 149 -1.08 -15.46 6.72
CA ASN A 149 -0.12 -16.26 5.93
C ASN A 149 0.59 -15.40 4.88
N ALA A 150 -0.12 -14.48 4.23
CA ALA A 150 0.50 -13.54 3.29
C ALA A 150 1.55 -12.66 3.98
N ALA A 151 1.27 -12.17 5.18
CA ALA A 151 2.23 -11.40 5.97
C ALA A 151 3.47 -12.21 6.34
N ILE A 152 3.31 -13.48 6.77
CA ILE A 152 4.42 -14.40 7.03
C ILE A 152 5.24 -14.63 5.77
N ASN A 153 4.61 -14.86 4.62
CA ASN A 153 5.30 -15.10 3.36
C ASN A 153 6.18 -13.91 2.95
N ILE A 154 5.67 -12.68 3.09
CA ILE A 154 6.46 -11.47 2.86
C ILE A 154 7.65 -11.42 3.83
N GLY A 155 7.41 -11.65 5.13
CA GLY A 155 8.46 -11.62 6.15
C GLY A 155 9.57 -12.66 5.89
N LYS A 156 9.20 -13.90 5.56
CA LYS A 156 10.15 -14.97 5.21
C LYS A 156 10.94 -14.65 3.94
N HIS A 157 10.25 -14.14 2.90
CA HIS A 157 10.88 -13.80 1.62
C HIS A 157 12.04 -12.80 1.76
N VAL A 158 11.99 -11.92 2.76
CA VAL A 158 13.03 -10.91 3.00
C VAL A 158 13.91 -11.20 4.20
N ASN A 159 13.79 -12.37 4.83
CA ASN A 159 14.47 -12.70 6.08
C ASN A 159 14.26 -11.59 7.12
N TYR A 160 12.98 -11.23 7.35
CA TYR A 160 12.63 -10.13 8.25
C TYR A 160 13.07 -10.44 9.68
N PHE A 161 13.72 -9.47 10.32
CA PHE A 161 14.17 -9.55 11.69
C PHE A 161 13.61 -8.40 12.52
N GLY A 162 13.01 -8.72 13.66
CA GLY A 162 12.39 -7.76 14.57
C GLY A 162 10.86 -7.73 14.42
N ALA A 163 10.23 -6.75 15.06
CA ALA A 163 8.80 -6.49 14.97
C ALA A 163 8.47 -5.63 13.75
N GLY A 164 7.39 -5.95 13.06
CA GLY A 164 6.91 -5.18 11.92
C GLY A 164 5.45 -5.42 11.63
N THR A 165 4.88 -4.61 10.73
CA THR A 165 3.51 -4.74 10.28
C THR A 165 3.42 -4.87 8.77
N VAL A 166 2.46 -5.64 8.28
CA VAL A 166 2.08 -5.70 6.88
C VAL A 166 0.66 -5.19 6.76
N GLU A 167 0.48 -4.12 5.99
CA GLU A 167 -0.81 -3.49 5.78
C GLU A 167 -1.52 -4.07 4.56
N PHE A 168 -2.82 -4.31 4.70
CA PHE A 168 -3.71 -4.82 3.66
C PHE A 168 -4.90 -3.88 3.48
N LEU A 169 -5.36 -3.77 2.24
CA LEU A 169 -6.66 -3.23 1.91
C LEU A 169 -7.59 -4.39 1.58
N LEU A 170 -8.63 -4.55 2.37
CA LEU A 170 -9.67 -5.53 2.14
C LEU A 170 -10.86 -4.84 1.48
N ASP A 171 -11.12 -5.16 0.21
CA ASP A 171 -12.31 -4.69 -0.48
C ASP A 171 -13.53 -5.39 0.11
N LYS A 172 -14.50 -4.62 0.59
CA LYS A 172 -15.73 -5.16 1.19
C LYS A 172 -16.75 -5.64 0.15
N LYS A 173 -16.50 -5.36 -1.14
CA LYS A 173 -17.40 -5.73 -2.25
C LYS A 173 -17.01 -7.04 -2.92
N THR A 174 -15.82 -7.54 -2.70
CA THR A 174 -15.28 -8.80 -3.25
C THR A 174 -14.80 -9.73 -2.15
#